data_b62f4c160b2ad02b7b9fcf6b32ef1c8f
#
_entry.id   b62f4c160b2ad02b7b9fcf6b32ef1c8f
#
_cell.length_a   1.000
_cell.length_b   1.000
_cell.length_c   1.000
_cell.angle_alpha   90.00
_cell.angle_beta   90.00
_cell.angle_gamma   90.00
#
_symmetry.space_group_name_H-M   'P 1'
#
loop_
_entity.id
_entity.type
_entity.pdbx_description
1 polymer ?
#
loop_
_entity_poly.entity_id
_entity_poly.type
_entity_poly.pdbx_seq_one_letter_code
_entity_poly.pdbx_strand_id
1 'polypeptide(L)'
;MSFAIVLAALLPVVPQPTEWKPSEGTCPLAEASVVTTKDDDARYGEEGYAMTISPGRIEVKAKTDLGLLWARQTLAQLKAAGAQAPCGEIFDKPKYRVRGFVMDVGRMFHSMDFLRDLARTMSYYKMNTLHVHLNDNEICKDPKTDWSVKQAAFRLESATYPELTAKDGSYTKKEFRAFMLQCRELGVTVIPEFDSPAHALAFTRVKPEFASTKYGADHFDLDKRDEILAWLKPLFAEYLTGDEPTFIGPYMHVGTDEYNPADAEKFRDFSDKLFKMVRGFGYKVCAWGALSHAKGTTPVLADRDITMDIWYNPYYQPAEALEAGYTIVSVPDGLTYLVPYAGYYYDYLNYRGLYENWEPRKVGKYTVPDDKMDQLAGGKFALWNDALGKKKDGTPYTEADNWDRIYPGLQTLGQKFWTGAKEGEDWAAFSRIANALSEPAGVKNARTFRFK
;
A
#
# COMPACT_ATOMS: atom_id res chain seq x y z
N MET A 1 31.79 -25.26 30.22
CA MET A 1 31.21 -25.52 28.88
C MET A 1 30.64 -24.21 28.38
N SER A 2 31.35 -23.59 27.46
CA SER A 2 30.91 -22.30 26.87
C SER A 2 29.89 -22.60 25.78
N PHE A 3 28.63 -22.28 25.99
CA PHE A 3 27.62 -22.29 24.92
C PHE A 3 27.94 -21.10 24.03
N ALA A 4 28.71 -21.31 22.97
CA ALA A 4 28.75 -20.39 21.84
C ALA A 4 27.35 -20.39 21.22
N ILE A 5 26.59 -19.32 21.42
CA ILE A 5 25.39 -19.06 20.63
C ILE A 5 25.92 -18.79 19.21
N VAL A 6 25.84 -19.83 18.37
CA VAL A 6 26.05 -19.69 16.93
C VAL A 6 24.84 -18.83 16.47
N LEU A 7 25.02 -17.53 16.30
CA LEU A 7 24.05 -16.71 15.57
C LEU A 7 23.86 -17.42 14.22
N ALA A 8 22.69 -18.01 14.01
CA ALA A 8 22.36 -18.63 12.74
C ALA A 8 22.52 -17.58 11.63
N ALA A 9 23.38 -17.87 10.65
CA ALA A 9 23.60 -16.95 9.55
C ALA A 9 22.27 -16.66 8.86
N LEU A 10 21.98 -15.37 8.60
CA LEU A 10 20.78 -14.97 7.88
C LEU A 10 20.76 -15.59 6.47
N LEU A 11 19.57 -15.96 6.00
CA LEU A 11 19.39 -16.35 4.60
C LEU A 11 19.57 -15.12 3.68
N PRO A 12 20.07 -15.31 2.44
CA PRO A 12 20.20 -14.21 1.47
C PRO A 12 18.84 -13.88 0.83
N VAL A 13 17.82 -13.59 1.66
CA VAL A 13 16.45 -13.26 1.25
C VAL A 13 15.90 -12.07 2.04
N VAL A 14 14.95 -11.36 1.46
CA VAL A 14 14.17 -10.30 2.09
C VAL A 14 12.69 -10.50 1.71
N PRO A 15 11.76 -10.60 2.66
CA PRO A 15 11.97 -10.63 4.11
C PRO A 15 12.65 -11.93 4.59
N GLN A 16 13.33 -11.83 5.72
CA GLN A 16 13.82 -13.00 6.44
C GLN A 16 12.65 -13.87 6.91
N PRO A 17 12.75 -15.19 6.89
CA PRO A 17 11.66 -16.03 7.37
C PRO A 17 11.44 -15.89 8.88
N THR A 18 10.26 -16.27 9.31
CA THR A 18 9.88 -16.28 10.73
C THR A 18 10.83 -17.16 11.55
N GLU A 19 11.12 -18.37 11.03
CA GLU A 19 12.07 -19.32 11.63
C GLU A 19 13.00 -19.85 10.55
N TRP A 20 14.29 -19.93 10.88
CA TRP A 20 15.32 -20.57 10.07
C TRP A 20 16.19 -21.46 10.94
N LYS A 21 16.26 -22.74 10.62
CA LYS A 21 17.08 -23.74 11.30
C LYS A 21 18.08 -24.31 10.30
N PRO A 22 19.35 -23.82 10.27
CA PRO A 22 20.36 -24.34 9.36
C PRO A 22 20.73 -25.77 9.71
N SER A 23 21.08 -26.56 8.70
CA SER A 23 21.70 -27.86 8.82
C SER A 23 23.01 -27.90 8.01
N GLU A 24 23.78 -28.95 8.16
CA GLU A 24 25.01 -29.11 7.40
C GLU A 24 24.76 -29.33 5.90
N GLY A 25 25.65 -28.76 5.07
CA GLY A 25 25.63 -28.94 3.63
C GLY A 25 24.98 -27.78 2.86
N THR A 26 25.02 -27.92 1.53
CA THR A 26 24.43 -27.00 0.57
C THR A 26 23.62 -27.76 -0.49
N CYS A 27 22.66 -27.08 -1.10
CA CYS A 27 21.81 -27.60 -2.17
C CYS A 27 22.13 -26.87 -3.47
N PRO A 28 22.60 -27.55 -4.53
CA PRO A 28 22.71 -26.92 -5.88
C PRO A 28 21.34 -26.62 -6.45
N LEU A 29 21.00 -25.32 -6.56
CA LEU A 29 19.64 -24.87 -6.89
C LEU A 29 19.21 -25.16 -8.33
N ALA A 30 20.16 -25.33 -9.26
CA ALA A 30 19.86 -25.65 -10.66
C ALA A 30 19.42 -27.10 -10.86
N GLU A 31 19.94 -28.01 -10.03
CA GLU A 31 19.73 -29.45 -10.12
C GLU A 31 18.72 -29.98 -9.12
N ALA A 32 18.34 -29.16 -8.15
CA ALA A 32 17.45 -29.59 -7.07
C ALA A 32 16.02 -29.88 -7.59
N SER A 33 15.51 -31.05 -7.23
CA SER A 33 14.09 -31.34 -7.40
C SER A 33 13.27 -30.52 -6.42
N VAL A 34 12.25 -29.81 -6.90
CA VAL A 34 11.33 -29.02 -6.06
C VAL A 34 9.99 -29.75 -5.99
N VAL A 35 9.62 -30.18 -4.79
CA VAL A 35 8.35 -30.86 -4.51
C VAL A 35 7.47 -29.95 -3.68
N THR A 36 6.24 -29.70 -4.16
CA THR A 36 5.24 -28.90 -3.44
C THR A 36 4.07 -29.78 -3.00
N THR A 37 3.63 -29.62 -1.75
CA THR A 37 2.53 -30.40 -1.18
C THR A 37 1.58 -29.48 -0.43
N LYS A 38 0.27 -29.70 -0.60
CA LYS A 38 -0.76 -29.09 0.28
C LYS A 38 -0.75 -29.83 1.61
N ASP A 39 -0.77 -29.06 2.70
CA ASP A 39 -0.73 -29.57 4.06
C ASP A 39 -1.66 -28.68 4.94
N ASP A 40 -2.59 -29.33 5.62
CA ASP A 40 -3.63 -28.65 6.42
C ASP A 40 -3.16 -28.23 7.82
N ASP A 41 -1.85 -28.23 8.10
CA ASP A 41 -1.32 -27.72 9.37
C ASP A 41 -1.79 -26.29 9.63
N ALA A 42 -2.56 -26.10 10.72
CA ALA A 42 -3.14 -24.82 11.09
C ALA A 42 -2.12 -23.70 11.33
N ARG A 43 -0.84 -24.07 11.60
CA ARG A 43 0.24 -23.08 11.82
C ARG A 43 0.50 -22.22 10.58
N TYR A 44 0.23 -22.75 9.37
CA TYR A 44 0.44 -21.98 8.12
C TYR A 44 -0.56 -20.81 7.98
N GLY A 45 -1.80 -20.95 8.48
CA GLY A 45 -2.86 -20.00 8.16
C GLY A 45 -3.08 -19.92 6.65
N GLU A 46 -3.37 -18.73 6.14
CA GLU A 46 -3.65 -18.51 4.72
C GLU A 46 -2.38 -18.21 3.89
N GLU A 47 -1.31 -17.75 4.52
CA GLU A 47 -0.14 -17.23 3.82
C GLU A 47 1.18 -17.92 4.21
N GLY A 48 1.16 -18.81 5.21
CA GLY A 48 2.38 -19.46 5.69
C GLY A 48 2.77 -20.69 4.88
N TYR A 49 4.04 -21.07 5.02
CA TYR A 49 4.62 -22.26 4.40
C TYR A 49 5.77 -22.81 5.24
N ALA A 50 6.12 -24.06 5.01
CA ALA A 50 7.39 -24.65 5.41
C ALA A 50 8.20 -25.01 4.16
N MET A 51 9.54 -24.91 4.27
CA MET A 51 10.46 -25.32 3.20
C MET A 51 11.64 -26.06 3.83
N THR A 52 11.88 -27.28 3.37
CA THR A 52 13.07 -28.08 3.75
C THR A 52 14.02 -28.11 2.57
N ILE A 53 15.27 -27.66 2.80
CA ILE A 53 16.33 -27.63 1.80
C ILE A 53 17.35 -28.70 2.16
N SER A 54 17.51 -29.69 1.29
CA SER A 54 18.46 -30.83 1.43
C SER A 54 19.31 -30.91 0.17
N PRO A 55 20.44 -31.61 0.18
CA PRO A 55 21.24 -31.81 -1.02
C PRO A 55 20.42 -32.44 -2.17
N GLY A 56 20.25 -31.67 -3.27
CA GLY A 56 19.52 -32.11 -4.46
C GLY A 56 17.99 -32.10 -4.33
N ARG A 57 17.41 -31.67 -3.19
CA ARG A 57 15.94 -31.68 -2.98
C ARG A 57 15.46 -30.49 -2.13
N ILE A 58 14.38 -29.85 -2.59
CA ILE A 58 13.67 -28.84 -1.84
C ILE A 58 12.21 -29.26 -1.72
N GLU A 59 11.72 -29.40 -0.50
CA GLU A 59 10.32 -29.71 -0.21
C GLU A 59 9.61 -28.45 0.33
N VAL A 60 8.44 -28.13 -0.25
CA VAL A 60 7.62 -26.99 0.17
C VAL A 60 6.24 -27.49 0.58
N LYS A 61 5.78 -27.10 1.76
CA LYS A 61 4.45 -27.38 2.28
C LYS A 61 3.73 -26.09 2.61
N ALA A 62 2.46 -25.98 2.22
CA ALA A 62 1.59 -24.87 2.58
C ALA A 62 0.13 -25.31 2.53
N LYS A 63 -0.73 -24.61 3.27
CA LYS A 63 -2.17 -24.86 3.25
C LYS A 63 -2.84 -24.35 1.97
N THR A 64 -2.39 -23.21 1.45
CA THR A 64 -3.02 -22.49 0.33
C THR A 64 -2.06 -22.30 -0.84
N ASP A 65 -2.61 -21.90 -2.01
CA ASP A 65 -1.78 -21.50 -3.16
C ASP A 65 -1.02 -20.20 -2.87
N LEU A 66 -1.56 -19.32 -2.02
CA LEU A 66 -0.90 -18.11 -1.60
C LEU A 66 0.35 -18.39 -0.74
N GLY A 67 0.28 -19.35 0.19
CA GLY A 67 1.45 -19.81 0.92
C GLY A 67 2.51 -20.42 0.00
N LEU A 68 2.11 -21.20 -1.01
CA LEU A 68 3.03 -21.71 -2.05
C LEU A 68 3.64 -20.58 -2.89
N LEU A 69 2.88 -19.52 -3.17
CA LEU A 69 3.39 -18.34 -3.87
C LEU A 69 4.52 -17.66 -3.09
N TRP A 70 4.33 -17.45 -1.78
CA TRP A 70 5.38 -16.84 -0.94
C TRP A 70 6.61 -17.73 -0.80
N ALA A 71 6.46 -19.03 -0.77
CA ALA A 71 7.59 -19.96 -0.82
C ALA A 71 8.36 -19.86 -2.14
N ARG A 72 7.65 -19.69 -3.28
CA ARG A 72 8.28 -19.46 -4.59
C ARG A 72 9.08 -18.16 -4.61
N GLN A 73 8.60 -17.08 -3.97
CA GLN A 73 9.36 -15.83 -3.87
C GLN A 73 10.66 -16.02 -3.09
N THR A 74 10.61 -16.75 -1.97
CA THR A 74 11.82 -17.11 -1.21
C THR A 74 12.79 -17.91 -2.07
N LEU A 75 12.32 -18.93 -2.78
CA LEU A 75 13.15 -19.73 -3.67
C LEU A 75 13.74 -18.92 -4.83
N ALA A 76 12.96 -17.99 -5.40
CA ALA A 76 13.43 -17.08 -6.44
C ALA A 76 14.59 -16.19 -5.94
N GLN A 77 14.48 -15.68 -4.71
CA GLN A 77 15.54 -14.88 -4.09
C GLN A 77 16.79 -15.71 -3.78
N LEU A 78 16.64 -16.94 -3.29
CA LEU A 78 17.76 -17.86 -3.08
C LEU A 78 18.51 -18.12 -4.40
N LYS A 79 17.78 -18.36 -5.50
CA LYS A 79 18.37 -18.53 -6.84
C LYS A 79 19.07 -17.26 -7.34
N ALA A 80 18.50 -16.09 -7.07
CA ALA A 80 19.09 -14.81 -7.43
C ALA A 80 20.37 -14.50 -6.63
N ALA A 81 20.45 -15.01 -5.39
CA ALA A 81 21.62 -14.80 -4.52
C ALA A 81 22.80 -15.70 -4.88
N GLY A 82 22.58 -16.85 -5.54
CA GLY A 82 23.67 -17.74 -5.94
C GLY A 82 23.23 -19.12 -6.43
N ALA A 83 24.18 -19.88 -6.91
CA ALA A 83 23.95 -21.22 -7.45
C ALA A 83 23.61 -22.28 -6.39
N GLN A 84 23.89 -21.98 -5.11
CA GLN A 84 23.69 -22.89 -3.99
C GLN A 84 22.96 -22.21 -2.83
N ALA A 85 22.06 -22.95 -2.17
CA ALA A 85 21.44 -22.53 -0.93
C ALA A 85 21.98 -23.36 0.25
N PRO A 86 22.06 -22.77 1.47
CA PRO A 86 22.34 -23.55 2.66
C PRO A 86 21.20 -24.55 2.93
N CYS A 87 21.56 -25.78 3.40
CA CYS A 87 20.57 -26.75 3.84
C CYS A 87 19.95 -26.34 5.19
N GLY A 88 18.69 -26.74 5.41
CA GLY A 88 17.98 -26.45 6.64
C GLY A 88 16.47 -26.43 6.47
N GLU A 89 15.79 -25.98 7.52
CA GLU A 89 14.35 -25.89 7.60
C GLU A 89 13.90 -24.43 7.79
N ILE A 90 12.96 -24.01 6.97
CA ILE A 90 12.27 -22.72 7.04
C ILE A 90 10.84 -23.00 7.50
N PHE A 91 10.36 -22.25 8.50
CA PHE A 91 8.93 -22.02 8.72
C PHE A 91 8.68 -20.51 8.60
N ASP A 92 7.69 -20.14 7.80
CA ASP A 92 7.49 -18.75 7.46
C ASP A 92 6.01 -18.39 7.30
N LYS A 93 5.62 -17.25 7.88
CA LYS A 93 4.28 -16.66 7.74
C LYS A 93 4.32 -15.17 8.08
N PRO A 94 3.43 -14.35 7.49
CA PRO A 94 3.39 -12.94 7.83
C PRO A 94 2.83 -12.68 9.22
N LYS A 95 3.37 -11.68 9.90
CA LYS A 95 2.82 -11.13 11.14
C LYS A 95 1.59 -10.26 10.86
N TYR A 96 1.60 -9.49 9.78
CA TYR A 96 0.54 -8.55 9.43
C TYR A 96 -0.17 -8.95 8.13
N ARG A 97 -1.51 -8.82 8.14
CA ARG A 97 -2.38 -9.15 7.00
C ARG A 97 -2.25 -8.15 5.85
N VAL A 98 -2.10 -6.85 6.16
CA VAL A 98 -1.87 -5.78 5.19
C VAL A 98 -0.40 -5.39 5.20
N ARG A 99 0.24 -5.53 4.04
CA ARG A 99 1.64 -5.17 3.77
C ARG A 99 1.62 -4.33 2.51
N GLY A 100 1.36 -3.01 2.70
CA GLY A 100 0.86 -2.17 1.63
C GLY A 100 1.78 -1.06 1.19
N PHE A 101 1.50 -0.59 -0.02
CA PHE A 101 2.07 0.62 -0.59
C PHE A 101 0.97 1.45 -1.23
N VAL A 102 1.01 2.77 -1.04
CA VAL A 102 0.11 3.75 -1.65
C VAL A 102 0.86 4.47 -2.77
N MET A 103 0.30 4.42 -3.98
CA MET A 103 0.86 5.08 -5.15
C MET A 103 -0.05 6.20 -5.64
N ASP A 104 0.41 7.43 -5.55
CA ASP A 104 -0.27 8.59 -6.11
C ASP A 104 -0.01 8.65 -7.63
N VAL A 105 -1.02 8.25 -8.40
CA VAL A 105 -1.05 8.44 -9.86
C VAL A 105 -1.92 9.65 -10.24
N GLY A 106 -2.68 10.18 -9.30
CA GLY A 106 -3.56 11.34 -9.50
C GLY A 106 -2.76 12.58 -9.87
N ARG A 107 -1.77 12.97 -9.08
CA ARG A 107 -0.92 14.14 -9.33
C ARG A 107 0.08 13.92 -10.46
N MET A 108 0.66 12.73 -10.57
CA MET A 108 1.58 12.37 -11.64
C MET A 108 1.15 11.06 -12.30
N PHE A 109 0.95 11.06 -13.62
CA PHE A 109 0.64 9.84 -14.35
C PHE A 109 1.83 8.88 -14.33
N HIS A 110 1.55 7.60 -14.08
CA HIS A 110 2.51 6.50 -14.19
C HIS A 110 2.01 5.51 -15.22
N SER A 111 2.93 5.04 -16.06
CA SER A 111 2.60 4.06 -17.09
C SER A 111 2.10 2.74 -16.48
N MET A 112 1.30 2.01 -17.22
CA MET A 112 0.85 0.69 -16.78
C MET A 112 2.03 -0.30 -16.64
N ASP A 113 3.10 -0.12 -17.41
CA ASP A 113 4.33 -0.92 -17.25
C ASP A 113 5.01 -0.65 -15.90
N PHE A 114 5.04 0.62 -15.46
CA PHE A 114 5.53 0.98 -14.12
C PHE A 114 4.71 0.29 -13.01
N LEU A 115 3.39 0.33 -13.10
CA LEU A 115 2.51 -0.31 -12.09
C LEU A 115 2.67 -1.83 -12.08
N ARG A 116 2.88 -2.46 -13.24
CA ARG A 116 3.18 -3.89 -13.35
C ARG A 116 4.51 -4.26 -12.71
N ASP A 117 5.55 -3.48 -12.94
CA ASP A 117 6.86 -3.67 -12.32
C ASP A 117 6.79 -3.48 -10.81
N LEU A 118 6.02 -2.48 -10.35
CA LEU A 118 5.76 -2.25 -8.92
C LEU A 118 5.08 -3.47 -8.29
N ALA A 119 4.01 -4.00 -8.88
CA ALA A 119 3.30 -5.16 -8.37
C ALA A 119 4.20 -6.42 -8.31
N ARG A 120 5.02 -6.67 -9.34
CA ARG A 120 6.00 -7.78 -9.34
C ARG A 120 7.01 -7.63 -8.21
N THR A 121 7.52 -6.41 -8.01
CA THR A 121 8.51 -6.13 -6.97
C THR A 121 7.88 -6.24 -5.56
N MET A 122 6.65 -5.77 -5.39
CA MET A 122 5.89 -5.96 -4.16
C MET A 122 5.73 -7.46 -3.83
N SER A 123 5.30 -8.27 -4.80
CA SER A 123 5.17 -9.72 -4.65
C SER A 123 6.51 -10.37 -4.27
N TYR A 124 7.60 -9.97 -4.91
CA TYR A 124 8.94 -10.48 -4.64
C TYR A 124 9.39 -10.25 -3.20
N TYR A 125 9.01 -9.11 -2.62
CA TYR A 125 9.23 -8.78 -1.20
C TYR A 125 8.04 -9.13 -0.29
N LYS A 126 7.12 -10.00 -0.77
CA LYS A 126 5.95 -10.52 -0.04
C LYS A 126 5.00 -9.43 0.47
N MET A 127 4.96 -8.28 -0.20
CA MET A 127 3.93 -7.28 0.02
C MET A 127 2.68 -7.63 -0.80
N ASN A 128 1.48 -7.35 -0.24
CA ASN A 128 0.24 -7.88 -0.78
C ASN A 128 -0.87 -6.84 -1.03
N THR A 129 -0.59 -5.56 -0.84
CA THR A 129 -1.63 -4.52 -0.97
C THR A 129 -1.08 -3.30 -1.70
N LEU A 130 -1.55 -3.06 -2.92
CA LEU A 130 -1.26 -1.85 -3.70
C LEU A 130 -2.48 -0.94 -3.69
N HIS A 131 -2.39 0.17 -2.99
CA HIS A 131 -3.40 1.21 -2.96
C HIS A 131 -3.08 2.22 -4.06
N VAL A 132 -4.01 2.46 -4.99
CA VAL A 132 -3.83 3.35 -6.14
C VAL A 132 -4.73 4.57 -5.99
N HIS A 133 -4.13 5.71 -5.72
CA HIS A 133 -4.79 7.00 -5.58
C HIS A 133 -5.02 7.62 -6.96
N LEU A 134 -6.27 7.52 -7.47
CA LEU A 134 -6.60 7.70 -8.88
C LEU A 134 -7.01 9.13 -9.26
N ASN A 135 -7.32 9.98 -8.30
CA ASN A 135 -7.60 11.38 -8.56
C ASN A 135 -6.96 12.26 -7.50
N ASP A 136 -6.46 13.39 -7.93
CA ASP A 136 -5.98 14.46 -7.06
C ASP A 136 -5.65 15.72 -7.88
N ASN A 137 -5.10 16.72 -7.18
CA ASN A 137 -4.71 18.01 -7.73
C ASN A 137 -3.42 18.54 -7.09
N GLU A 138 -2.86 19.55 -7.73
CA GLU A 138 -1.72 20.31 -7.21
C GLU A 138 -2.05 20.89 -5.83
N ILE A 139 -1.09 20.78 -4.90
CA ILE A 139 -1.20 21.36 -3.56
C ILE A 139 -1.15 22.89 -3.66
N CYS A 140 -2.21 23.57 -3.23
CA CYS A 140 -2.34 25.00 -3.30
C CYS A 140 -2.76 25.57 -1.94
N LYS A 141 -1.89 26.38 -1.36
CA LYS A 141 -2.12 27.01 -0.05
C LYS A 141 -2.49 28.50 -0.13
N ASP A 142 -2.38 29.11 -1.33
CA ASP A 142 -2.72 30.53 -1.51
C ASP A 142 -4.24 30.68 -1.69
N PRO A 143 -4.92 31.45 -0.84
CA PRO A 143 -6.36 31.73 -1.00
C PRO A 143 -6.72 32.45 -2.31
N LYS A 144 -5.73 33.05 -3.00
CA LYS A 144 -5.89 33.68 -4.31
C LYS A 144 -5.59 32.73 -5.48
N THR A 145 -5.53 31.44 -5.23
CA THR A 145 -5.24 30.43 -6.25
C THR A 145 -6.20 30.55 -7.44
N ASP A 146 -5.63 30.64 -8.63
CA ASP A 146 -6.38 30.44 -9.87
C ASP A 146 -6.52 28.94 -10.15
N TRP A 147 -7.61 28.35 -9.70
CA TRP A 147 -7.87 26.92 -9.83
C TRP A 147 -8.04 26.45 -11.28
N SER A 148 -8.26 27.38 -12.24
CA SER A 148 -8.42 27.01 -13.66
C SER A 148 -7.13 26.51 -14.30
N VAL A 149 -5.96 26.97 -13.80
CA VAL A 149 -4.64 26.62 -14.32
C VAL A 149 -3.91 25.53 -13.51
N LYS A 150 -4.49 25.08 -12.39
CA LYS A 150 -3.87 24.10 -11.52
C LYS A 150 -3.98 22.70 -12.08
N GLN A 151 -2.96 21.84 -11.83
CA GLN A 151 -3.05 20.44 -12.22
C GLN A 151 -4.17 19.75 -11.43
N ALA A 152 -5.00 18.97 -12.11
CA ALA A 152 -5.95 18.04 -11.52
C ALA A 152 -6.23 16.93 -12.52
N ALA A 153 -6.34 15.71 -12.02
CA ALA A 153 -6.58 14.56 -12.89
C ALA A 153 -7.44 13.50 -12.21
N PHE A 154 -8.23 12.82 -13.03
CA PHE A 154 -8.88 11.55 -12.75
C PHE A 154 -8.33 10.52 -13.74
N ARG A 155 -7.66 9.50 -13.26
CA ARG A 155 -6.77 8.63 -14.04
C ARG A 155 -7.45 7.44 -14.72
N LEU A 156 -8.77 7.39 -14.73
CA LEU A 156 -9.51 6.33 -15.41
C LEU A 156 -10.36 6.88 -16.55
N GLU A 157 -10.49 6.09 -17.62
CA GLU A 157 -11.48 6.30 -18.65
C GLU A 157 -12.88 6.23 -18.02
N SER A 158 -13.69 7.27 -18.21
CA SER A 158 -15.10 7.28 -17.79
C SER A 158 -16.03 7.42 -19.00
N ALA A 159 -17.00 6.54 -19.07
CA ALA A 159 -18.10 6.65 -20.02
C ALA A 159 -19.26 7.47 -19.46
N THR A 160 -19.41 7.48 -18.14
CA THR A 160 -20.44 8.26 -17.44
C THR A 160 -20.16 9.75 -17.53
N TYR A 161 -18.90 10.15 -17.35
CA TYR A 161 -18.43 11.53 -17.42
C TYR A 161 -17.13 11.60 -18.22
N PRO A 162 -17.17 11.56 -19.57
CA PRO A 162 -15.96 11.49 -20.41
C PRO A 162 -14.98 12.63 -20.18
N GLU A 163 -15.46 13.79 -19.77
CA GLU A 163 -14.68 14.98 -19.44
C GLU A 163 -13.82 14.85 -18.19
N LEU A 164 -14.10 13.87 -17.30
CA LEU A 164 -13.25 13.55 -16.16
C LEU A 164 -11.92 12.93 -16.59
N THR A 165 -11.93 12.14 -17.66
CA THR A 165 -10.76 11.39 -18.11
C THR A 165 -9.58 12.33 -18.36
N ALA A 166 -8.49 12.15 -17.62
CA ALA A 166 -7.31 12.99 -17.70
C ALA A 166 -6.64 12.89 -19.09
N LYS A 167 -6.27 14.04 -19.65
CA LYS A 167 -5.69 14.13 -21.02
C LYS A 167 -4.17 13.95 -21.05
N ASP A 168 -3.52 14.16 -19.93
CA ASP A 168 -2.07 14.00 -19.75
C ASP A 168 -1.65 12.55 -19.45
N GLY A 169 -2.62 11.64 -19.38
CA GLY A 169 -2.45 10.20 -19.16
C GLY A 169 -3.57 9.62 -18.31
N SER A 170 -4.12 8.48 -18.75
CA SER A 170 -5.18 7.75 -18.08
C SER A 170 -5.12 6.27 -18.46
N TYR A 171 -5.79 5.44 -17.66
CA TYR A 171 -5.93 4.01 -17.94
C TYR A 171 -7.32 3.72 -18.50
N THR A 172 -7.39 2.86 -19.52
CA THR A 172 -8.67 2.31 -19.95
C THR A 172 -9.23 1.37 -18.88
N LYS A 173 -10.54 1.23 -18.82
CA LYS A 173 -11.21 0.28 -17.90
C LYS A 173 -10.72 -1.14 -18.12
N LYS A 174 -10.59 -1.56 -19.39
CA LYS A 174 -10.09 -2.88 -19.77
C LYS A 174 -8.65 -3.12 -19.30
N GLU A 175 -7.77 -2.15 -19.50
CA GLU A 175 -6.37 -2.23 -19.08
C GLU A 175 -6.23 -2.31 -17.57
N PHE A 176 -6.96 -1.47 -16.82
CA PHE A 176 -6.92 -1.44 -15.37
C PHE A 176 -7.47 -2.74 -14.75
N ARG A 177 -8.58 -3.27 -15.31
CA ARG A 177 -9.10 -4.58 -14.91
C ARG A 177 -8.07 -5.70 -15.14
N ALA A 178 -7.45 -5.73 -16.32
CA ALA A 178 -6.42 -6.73 -16.63
C ALA A 178 -5.22 -6.62 -15.68
N PHE A 179 -4.82 -5.40 -15.33
CA PHE A 179 -3.78 -5.16 -14.32
C PHE A 179 -4.19 -5.71 -12.93
N MET A 180 -5.40 -5.45 -12.47
CA MET A 180 -5.88 -5.98 -11.19
C MET A 180 -5.89 -7.52 -11.17
N LEU A 181 -6.26 -8.17 -12.28
CA LEU A 181 -6.20 -9.63 -12.41
C LEU A 181 -4.75 -10.16 -12.33
N GLN A 182 -3.81 -9.51 -13.02
CA GLN A 182 -2.38 -9.84 -12.94
C GLN A 182 -1.85 -9.67 -11.52
N CYS A 183 -2.23 -8.59 -10.82
CA CYS A 183 -1.84 -8.38 -9.42
C CYS A 183 -2.35 -9.51 -8.50
N ARG A 184 -3.59 -9.98 -8.72
CA ARG A 184 -4.16 -11.10 -7.96
C ARG A 184 -3.33 -12.38 -8.10
N GLU A 185 -2.85 -12.69 -9.30
CA GLU A 185 -1.96 -13.83 -9.56
C GLU A 185 -0.60 -13.68 -8.84
N LEU A 186 -0.16 -12.45 -8.62
CA LEU A 186 1.04 -12.11 -7.85
C LEU A 186 0.81 -12.06 -6.33
N GLY A 187 -0.40 -12.36 -5.85
CA GLY A 187 -0.77 -12.24 -4.44
C GLY A 187 -0.91 -10.80 -3.97
N VAL A 188 -1.09 -9.85 -4.89
CA VAL A 188 -1.24 -8.41 -4.60
C VAL A 188 -2.68 -7.98 -4.85
N THR A 189 -3.36 -7.53 -3.80
CA THR A 189 -4.68 -6.91 -3.89
C THR A 189 -4.52 -5.44 -4.25
N VAL A 190 -5.16 -5.00 -5.33
CA VAL A 190 -5.23 -3.57 -5.68
C VAL A 190 -6.45 -2.96 -5.00
N ILE A 191 -6.23 -1.87 -4.26
CA ILE A 191 -7.29 -1.03 -3.67
C ILE A 191 -7.34 0.26 -4.48
N PRO A 192 -8.32 0.44 -5.38
CA PRO A 192 -8.52 1.71 -6.07
C PRO A 192 -9.11 2.75 -5.13
N GLU A 193 -8.73 4.01 -5.32
CA GLU A 193 -9.24 5.13 -4.57
C GLU A 193 -9.83 6.20 -5.47
N PHE A 194 -11.03 6.69 -5.09
CA PHE A 194 -11.57 7.98 -5.52
C PHE A 194 -11.69 8.86 -4.28
N ASP A 195 -10.84 9.86 -4.21
CA ASP A 195 -10.78 10.75 -3.06
C ASP A 195 -11.76 11.90 -3.16
N SER A 196 -12.46 12.12 -2.06
CA SER A 196 -13.42 13.20 -1.80
C SER A 196 -13.73 13.26 -0.29
N PRO A 197 -14.21 14.40 0.28
CA PRO A 197 -14.68 15.62 -0.39
C PRO A 197 -13.61 16.71 -0.58
N ALA A 198 -12.40 16.56 -0.02
CA ALA A 198 -11.20 17.30 -0.42
C ALA A 198 -10.55 16.62 -1.63
N HIS A 199 -9.43 17.13 -2.16
CA HIS A 199 -8.73 16.57 -3.32
C HIS A 199 -9.62 16.39 -4.57
N ALA A 200 -10.69 17.19 -4.64
CA ALA A 200 -11.81 17.00 -5.57
C ALA A 200 -11.76 17.88 -6.82
N LEU A 201 -10.63 18.59 -7.10
CA LEU A 201 -10.56 19.56 -8.22
C LEU A 201 -10.88 18.93 -9.58
N ALA A 202 -10.52 17.66 -9.81
CA ALA A 202 -10.89 16.97 -11.03
C ALA A 202 -12.42 16.87 -11.21
N PHE A 203 -13.14 16.63 -10.13
CA PHE A 203 -14.60 16.54 -10.12
C PHE A 203 -15.26 17.94 -10.24
N THR A 204 -14.76 18.91 -9.49
CA THR A 204 -15.34 20.27 -9.49
C THR A 204 -15.08 21.03 -10.79
N ARG A 205 -14.09 20.63 -11.60
CA ARG A 205 -13.91 21.16 -12.97
C ARG A 205 -15.01 20.71 -13.92
N VAL A 206 -15.52 19.50 -13.72
CA VAL A 206 -16.64 18.95 -14.50
C VAL A 206 -17.97 19.46 -13.96
N LYS A 207 -18.06 19.69 -12.65
CA LYS A 207 -19.22 20.19 -11.92
C LYS A 207 -18.87 21.41 -11.07
N PRO A 208 -18.64 22.59 -11.69
CA PRO A 208 -18.23 23.79 -10.96
C PRO A 208 -19.22 24.24 -9.87
N GLU A 209 -20.49 23.89 -10.03
CA GLU A 209 -21.52 24.15 -9.04
C GLU A 209 -21.33 23.39 -7.72
N PHE A 210 -20.51 22.33 -7.70
CA PHE A 210 -20.16 21.57 -6.51
C PHE A 210 -18.89 22.06 -5.82
N ALA A 211 -18.18 23.01 -6.41
CA ALA A 211 -16.98 23.59 -5.82
C ALA A 211 -17.30 24.42 -4.59
N SER A 212 -16.53 24.25 -3.52
CA SER A 212 -16.62 25.07 -2.32
C SER A 212 -16.09 26.48 -2.60
N THR A 213 -16.93 27.49 -2.37
CA THR A 213 -16.50 28.89 -2.38
C THR A 213 -15.80 29.29 -1.08
N LYS A 214 -15.92 28.46 -0.04
CA LYS A 214 -15.39 28.72 1.30
C LYS A 214 -13.98 28.15 1.50
N TYR A 215 -13.69 26.97 0.95
CA TYR A 215 -12.45 26.24 1.20
C TYR A 215 -11.55 26.10 -0.03
N GLY A 216 -12.02 26.42 -1.21
CA GLY A 216 -11.31 26.28 -2.48
C GLY A 216 -12.01 25.31 -3.42
N ALA A 217 -11.70 25.43 -4.72
CA ALA A 217 -12.36 24.61 -5.73
C ALA A 217 -11.93 23.13 -5.68
N ASP A 218 -10.87 22.82 -4.98
CA ASP A 218 -10.40 21.44 -4.70
C ASP A 218 -11.19 20.74 -3.59
N HIS A 219 -12.20 21.42 -3.03
CA HIS A 219 -13.13 20.88 -2.04
C HIS A 219 -14.56 20.90 -2.57
N PHE A 220 -15.33 19.86 -2.29
CA PHE A 220 -16.77 19.90 -2.50
C PHE A 220 -17.48 20.84 -1.50
N ASP A 221 -18.52 21.52 -1.97
CA ASP A 221 -19.45 22.26 -1.11
C ASP A 221 -20.42 21.29 -0.42
N LEU A 222 -20.14 20.97 0.84
CA LEU A 222 -20.95 19.98 1.57
C LEU A 222 -22.36 20.49 1.97
N ASP A 223 -22.74 21.72 1.66
CA ASP A 223 -24.14 22.11 1.68
C ASP A 223 -24.95 21.40 0.59
N LYS A 224 -24.28 20.96 -0.48
CA LYS A 224 -24.85 20.21 -1.62
C LYS A 224 -24.54 18.72 -1.57
N ARG A 225 -24.13 18.16 -0.41
CA ARG A 225 -23.61 16.78 -0.30
C ARG A 225 -24.55 15.70 -0.83
N ASP A 226 -25.86 15.87 -0.73
CA ASP A 226 -26.81 14.89 -1.26
C ASP A 226 -26.84 14.92 -2.81
N GLU A 227 -26.74 16.09 -3.43
CA GLU A 227 -26.63 16.24 -4.89
C GLU A 227 -25.28 15.70 -5.39
N ILE A 228 -24.20 15.98 -4.66
CA ILE A 228 -22.85 15.47 -4.96
C ILE A 228 -22.83 13.93 -4.91
N LEU A 229 -23.38 13.34 -3.87
CA LEU A 229 -23.46 11.88 -3.75
C LEU A 229 -24.35 11.26 -4.83
N ALA A 230 -25.44 11.90 -5.21
CA ALA A 230 -26.29 11.48 -6.31
C ALA A 230 -25.54 11.52 -7.65
N TRP A 231 -24.65 12.51 -7.86
CA TRP A 231 -23.79 12.62 -9.03
C TRP A 231 -22.62 11.61 -9.00
N LEU A 232 -22.01 11.38 -7.84
CA LEU A 232 -20.92 10.40 -7.70
C LEU A 232 -21.41 8.95 -7.88
N LYS A 233 -22.65 8.65 -7.49
CA LYS A 233 -23.18 7.27 -7.51
C LYS A 233 -23.07 6.58 -8.86
N PRO A 234 -23.48 7.14 -10.01
CA PRO A 234 -23.30 6.51 -11.31
C PRO A 234 -21.82 6.38 -11.71
N LEU A 235 -20.94 7.29 -11.27
CA LEU A 235 -19.50 7.15 -11.49
C LEU A 235 -18.94 5.93 -10.74
N PHE A 236 -19.27 5.74 -9.48
CA PHE A 236 -18.88 4.54 -8.74
C PHE A 236 -19.47 3.27 -9.37
N ALA A 237 -20.76 3.30 -9.73
CA ALA A 237 -21.42 2.16 -10.36
C ALA A 237 -20.70 1.72 -11.64
N GLU A 238 -20.18 2.63 -12.44
CA GLU A 238 -19.44 2.35 -13.68
C GLU A 238 -18.26 1.39 -13.48
N TYR A 239 -17.58 1.47 -12.34
CA TYR A 239 -16.40 0.64 -12.06
C TYR A 239 -16.68 -0.54 -11.14
N LEU A 240 -17.71 -0.44 -10.30
CA LEU A 240 -18.00 -1.42 -9.24
C LEU A 240 -19.06 -2.46 -9.64
N THR A 241 -19.82 -2.24 -10.74
CA THR A 241 -20.95 -3.09 -11.10
C THR A 241 -20.81 -3.68 -12.51
N GLY A 242 -21.73 -4.61 -12.85
CA GLY A 242 -21.77 -5.32 -14.12
C GLY A 242 -21.14 -6.72 -14.02
N ASP A 243 -21.23 -7.48 -15.11
CA ASP A 243 -20.72 -8.86 -15.17
C ASP A 243 -19.18 -8.90 -15.10
N GLU A 244 -18.54 -7.88 -15.64
CA GLU A 244 -17.08 -7.70 -15.62
C GLU A 244 -16.70 -6.30 -15.08
N PRO A 245 -16.88 -6.04 -13.77
CA PRO A 245 -16.56 -4.75 -13.19
C PRO A 245 -15.08 -4.39 -13.39
N THR A 246 -14.78 -3.12 -13.59
CA THR A 246 -13.38 -2.65 -13.72
C THR A 246 -12.59 -2.97 -12.46
N PHE A 247 -13.17 -2.70 -11.30
CA PHE A 247 -12.58 -3.05 -10.01
C PHE A 247 -13.06 -4.43 -9.58
N ILE A 248 -12.13 -5.36 -9.40
CA ILE A 248 -12.45 -6.76 -9.11
C ILE A 248 -12.61 -7.05 -7.61
N GLY A 249 -12.68 -6.01 -6.78
CA GLY A 249 -12.92 -6.09 -5.34
C GLY A 249 -11.82 -6.80 -4.53
N PRO A 250 -12.04 -7.01 -3.24
CA PRO A 250 -13.28 -6.63 -2.52
C PRO A 250 -13.29 -5.21 -1.95
N TYR A 251 -12.24 -4.42 -2.12
CA TYR A 251 -12.05 -3.12 -1.45
C TYR A 251 -12.21 -1.94 -2.41
N MET A 252 -12.76 -0.83 -1.87
CA MET A 252 -12.77 0.49 -2.50
C MET A 252 -12.39 1.52 -1.45
N HIS A 253 -11.38 2.34 -1.75
CA HIS A 253 -11.00 3.47 -0.90
C HIS A 253 -11.71 4.73 -1.38
N VAL A 254 -12.21 5.54 -0.44
CA VAL A 254 -13.08 6.69 -0.72
C VAL A 254 -12.50 8.04 -0.29
N GLY A 255 -11.21 8.04 0.10
CA GLY A 255 -10.56 9.23 0.65
C GLY A 255 -11.09 9.58 2.02
N THR A 256 -11.77 10.71 2.14
CA THR A 256 -12.36 11.28 3.36
C THR A 256 -11.32 11.81 4.36
N ASP A 257 -10.37 12.58 3.86
CA ASP A 257 -9.39 13.31 4.66
C ASP A 257 -9.49 14.83 4.46
N GLU A 258 -8.61 15.55 5.06
CA GLU A 258 -8.25 16.97 4.93
C GLU A 258 -9.40 18.00 4.74
N TYR A 259 -10.65 17.66 5.14
CA TYR A 259 -11.73 18.61 5.10
C TYR A 259 -11.75 19.53 6.33
N ASN A 260 -12.27 20.75 6.17
CA ASN A 260 -12.26 21.75 7.23
C ASN A 260 -13.18 21.35 8.41
N PRO A 261 -12.69 21.31 9.66
CA PRO A 261 -13.46 20.88 10.83
C PRO A 261 -14.62 21.83 11.21
N ALA A 262 -14.67 23.05 10.65
CA ALA A 262 -15.81 23.96 10.84
C ALA A 262 -17.12 23.39 10.26
N ASP A 263 -17.04 22.49 9.29
CA ASP A 263 -18.20 21.79 8.70
C ASP A 263 -18.21 20.28 9.09
N ALA A 264 -17.71 19.94 10.29
CA ALA A 264 -17.55 18.55 10.76
C ALA A 264 -18.83 17.71 10.65
N GLU A 265 -20.00 18.23 11.03
CA GLU A 265 -21.26 17.49 10.95
C GLU A 265 -21.66 17.15 9.51
N LYS A 266 -21.43 18.07 8.56
CA LYS A 266 -21.68 17.82 7.14
C LYS A 266 -20.69 16.82 6.57
N PHE A 267 -19.41 16.90 6.96
CA PHE A 267 -18.38 15.95 6.58
C PHE A 267 -18.70 14.53 7.08
N ARG A 268 -19.14 14.41 8.33
CA ARG A 268 -19.55 13.13 8.91
C ARG A 268 -20.76 12.53 8.19
N ASP A 269 -21.78 13.34 7.89
CA ASP A 269 -22.97 12.90 7.12
C ASP A 269 -22.58 12.47 5.69
N PHE A 270 -21.71 13.23 5.03
CA PHE A 270 -21.17 12.86 3.70
C PHE A 270 -20.43 11.53 3.77
N SER A 271 -19.50 11.36 4.70
CA SER A 271 -18.71 10.13 4.86
C SER A 271 -19.58 8.91 5.15
N ASP A 272 -20.56 9.05 6.05
CA ASP A 272 -21.51 7.98 6.36
C ASP A 272 -22.28 7.51 5.12
N LYS A 273 -22.83 8.47 4.37
CA LYS A 273 -23.58 8.17 3.15
C LYS A 273 -22.71 7.58 2.04
N LEU A 274 -21.47 8.06 1.90
CA LEU A 274 -20.50 7.52 0.94
C LEU A 274 -20.12 6.09 1.29
N PHE A 275 -19.84 5.80 2.57
CA PHE A 275 -19.54 4.43 3.04
C PHE A 275 -20.72 3.48 2.76
N LYS A 276 -21.94 3.90 3.08
CA LYS A 276 -23.16 3.12 2.80
C LYS A 276 -23.38 2.91 1.30
N MET A 277 -23.07 3.89 0.48
CA MET A 277 -23.17 3.80 -0.98
C MET A 277 -22.21 2.73 -1.52
N VAL A 278 -20.94 2.74 -1.14
CA VAL A 278 -19.95 1.74 -1.57
C VAL A 278 -20.29 0.34 -1.05
N ARG A 279 -20.72 0.24 0.21
CA ARG A 279 -21.24 -1.02 0.78
C ARG A 279 -22.44 -1.55 0.00
N GLY A 280 -23.31 -0.66 -0.48
CA GLY A 280 -24.45 -1.00 -1.32
C GLY A 280 -24.07 -1.63 -2.67
N PHE A 281 -22.86 -1.40 -3.16
CA PHE A 281 -22.28 -2.07 -4.33
C PHE A 281 -21.59 -3.41 -4.00
N GLY A 282 -21.56 -3.82 -2.73
CA GLY A 282 -20.95 -5.07 -2.29
C GLY A 282 -19.44 -4.97 -1.97
N TYR A 283 -18.87 -3.77 -1.87
CA TYR A 283 -17.46 -3.56 -1.57
C TYR A 283 -17.24 -3.22 -0.10
N LYS A 284 -16.09 -3.64 0.43
CA LYS A 284 -15.57 -3.19 1.72
C LYS A 284 -14.95 -1.80 1.56
N VAL A 285 -15.22 -0.92 2.52
CA VAL A 285 -14.75 0.45 2.48
C VAL A 285 -13.37 0.56 3.10
N CYS A 286 -12.49 1.29 2.43
CA CYS A 286 -11.27 1.85 3.02
C CYS A 286 -11.38 3.38 2.99
N ALA A 287 -10.84 4.05 4.01
CA ALA A 287 -10.90 5.51 4.11
C ALA A 287 -9.69 6.05 4.90
N TRP A 288 -9.29 7.28 4.63
CA TRP A 288 -8.33 7.99 5.46
C TRP A 288 -8.98 8.39 6.78
N GLY A 289 -8.28 8.20 7.87
CA GLY A 289 -8.78 8.55 9.19
C GLY A 289 -8.83 10.06 9.42
N ALA A 290 -10.04 10.61 9.62
CA ALA A 290 -10.27 12.05 9.86
C ALA A 290 -11.29 12.38 10.95
N LEU A 291 -11.88 11.39 11.63
CA LEU A 291 -13.06 11.61 12.49
C LEU A 291 -12.74 12.24 13.85
N SER A 292 -11.49 12.27 14.31
CA SER A 292 -11.10 13.08 15.48
C SER A 292 -10.95 14.55 15.13
N HIS A 293 -10.49 14.85 13.91
CA HIS A 293 -10.41 16.21 13.36
C HIS A 293 -11.83 16.75 13.05
N ALA A 294 -12.63 15.97 12.34
CA ALA A 294 -14.05 16.27 12.12
C ALA A 294 -14.90 15.84 13.32
N LYS A 295 -14.60 16.42 14.48
CA LYS A 295 -15.31 16.11 15.73
C LYS A 295 -16.75 16.57 15.67
N GLY A 296 -17.69 15.63 15.90
CA GLY A 296 -19.12 15.89 15.82
C GLY A 296 -19.96 14.78 16.39
N THR A 297 -21.28 14.94 16.32
CA THR A 297 -22.28 14.00 16.87
C THR A 297 -22.97 13.17 15.80
N THR A 298 -22.93 13.58 14.54
CA THR A 298 -23.47 12.80 13.42
C THR A 298 -22.74 11.45 13.35
N PRO A 299 -23.47 10.32 13.48
CA PRO A 299 -22.86 9.01 13.43
C PRO A 299 -22.30 8.72 12.04
N VAL A 300 -21.16 8.01 12.00
CA VAL A 300 -20.57 7.47 10.76
C VAL A 300 -20.55 5.96 10.89
N LEU A 301 -20.96 5.26 9.84
CA LEU A 301 -20.96 3.80 9.79
C LEU A 301 -19.61 3.25 10.25
N ALA A 302 -19.63 2.37 11.25
CA ALA A 302 -18.43 1.79 11.82
C ALA A 302 -18.64 0.30 12.08
N ASP A 303 -17.76 -0.52 11.52
CA ASP A 303 -17.64 -1.95 11.78
C ASP A 303 -16.28 -2.47 11.32
N ARG A 304 -16.04 -3.78 11.50
CA ARG A 304 -14.77 -4.46 11.17
C ARG A 304 -14.50 -4.58 9.65
N ASP A 305 -15.52 -4.40 8.82
CA ASP A 305 -15.38 -4.42 7.35
C ASP A 305 -15.04 -3.04 6.78
N ILE A 306 -14.90 -2.03 7.63
CA ILE A 306 -14.40 -0.70 7.25
C ILE A 306 -12.97 -0.57 7.77
N THR A 307 -12.04 -0.27 6.86
CA THR A 307 -10.62 -0.07 7.17
C THR A 307 -10.30 1.41 7.20
N MET A 308 -9.78 1.89 8.34
CA MET A 308 -9.27 3.26 8.49
C MET A 308 -7.75 3.27 8.36
N ASP A 309 -7.25 3.93 7.34
CA ASP A 309 -5.83 4.22 7.17
C ASP A 309 -5.45 5.38 8.11
N ILE A 310 -4.73 5.08 9.19
CA ILE A 310 -4.34 6.07 10.19
C ILE A 310 -2.99 6.67 9.79
N TRP A 311 -3.06 7.87 9.22
CA TRP A 311 -1.90 8.57 8.67
C TRP A 311 -1.38 9.68 9.60
N TYR A 312 -2.28 10.43 10.26
CA TYR A 312 -1.93 11.51 11.15
C TYR A 312 -2.82 11.48 12.40
N ASN A 313 -2.23 11.21 13.57
CA ASN A 313 -2.99 10.99 14.80
C ASN A 313 -3.93 12.17 15.19
N PRO A 314 -3.57 13.46 14.97
CA PRO A 314 -4.53 14.56 15.20
C PRO A 314 -5.78 14.51 14.32
N TYR A 315 -5.71 13.89 13.13
CA TYR A 315 -6.88 13.69 12.29
C TYR A 315 -7.76 12.53 12.74
N TYR A 316 -7.14 11.41 13.15
CA TYR A 316 -7.89 10.34 13.80
C TYR A 316 -7.01 9.64 14.84
N GLN A 317 -7.44 9.73 16.11
CA GLN A 317 -6.77 9.01 17.19
C GLN A 317 -6.96 7.51 17.02
N PRO A 318 -5.87 6.70 16.99
CA PRO A 318 -6.00 5.26 16.81
C PRO A 318 -6.89 4.58 17.85
N ALA A 319 -6.83 5.04 19.11
CA ALA A 319 -7.68 4.52 20.17
C ALA A 319 -9.17 4.74 19.86
N GLU A 320 -9.57 5.94 19.43
CA GLU A 320 -10.95 6.26 19.06
C GLU A 320 -11.43 5.40 17.88
N ALA A 321 -10.56 5.16 16.87
CA ALA A 321 -10.90 4.31 15.74
C ALA A 321 -11.12 2.84 16.16
N LEU A 322 -10.28 2.33 17.06
CA LEU A 322 -10.41 0.97 17.62
C LEU A 322 -11.66 0.83 18.49
N GLU A 323 -11.97 1.83 19.30
CA GLU A 323 -13.19 1.87 20.15
C GLU A 323 -14.46 1.95 19.30
N ALA A 324 -14.43 2.70 18.21
CA ALA A 324 -15.53 2.77 17.24
C ALA A 324 -15.78 1.44 16.50
N GLY A 325 -14.85 0.49 16.54
CA GLY A 325 -14.98 -0.84 15.94
C GLY A 325 -14.39 -0.98 14.55
N TYR A 326 -13.61 -0.03 14.07
CA TYR A 326 -12.92 -0.12 12.79
C TYR A 326 -11.76 -1.11 12.79
N THR A 327 -11.45 -1.65 11.63
CA THR A 327 -10.12 -2.19 11.33
C THR A 327 -9.20 -1.02 11.00
N ILE A 328 -7.98 -0.99 11.53
CA ILE A 328 -7.01 0.07 11.25
C ILE A 328 -5.78 -0.45 10.49
N VAL A 329 -5.18 0.44 9.70
CA VAL A 329 -3.88 0.25 9.05
C VAL A 329 -2.98 1.42 9.44
N SER A 330 -1.74 1.12 9.81
CA SER A 330 -0.74 2.12 10.21
C SER A 330 -0.06 2.71 8.97
N VAL A 331 -0.21 4.02 8.75
CA VAL A 331 0.40 4.75 7.61
C VAL A 331 0.97 6.10 8.08
N PRO A 332 1.78 6.14 9.16
CA PRO A 332 2.15 7.40 9.82
C PRO A 332 2.97 8.32 8.89
N ASP A 333 2.43 9.50 8.61
CA ASP A 333 2.97 10.51 7.70
C ASP A 333 4.42 10.90 8.00
N GLY A 334 4.72 11.16 9.27
CA GLY A 334 6.06 11.52 9.73
C GLY A 334 7.09 10.39 9.69
N LEU A 335 6.72 9.18 9.25
CA LEU A 335 7.62 8.02 9.19
C LEU A 335 7.62 7.31 7.83
N THR A 336 6.45 7.20 7.18
CA THR A 336 6.24 6.32 6.03
C THR A 336 5.80 7.05 4.76
N TYR A 337 5.76 8.41 4.75
CA TYR A 337 5.45 9.21 3.58
C TYR A 337 6.72 9.62 2.83
N LEU A 338 6.80 9.22 1.58
CA LEU A 338 7.71 9.75 0.57
C LEU A 338 6.98 10.89 -0.15
N VAL A 339 7.52 12.11 -0.09
CA VAL A 339 7.00 13.26 -0.84
C VAL A 339 8.19 13.97 -1.50
N PRO A 340 8.66 13.42 -2.64
CA PRO A 340 9.88 13.87 -3.25
C PRO A 340 9.86 15.36 -3.59
N TYR A 341 10.94 16.06 -3.27
CA TYR A 341 11.17 17.51 -3.52
C TYR A 341 10.20 18.47 -2.82
N ALA A 342 9.23 18.03 -2.05
CA ALA A 342 8.25 18.89 -1.36
C ALA A 342 8.90 19.66 -0.19
N GLY A 343 9.92 19.09 0.45
CA GLY A 343 10.69 19.74 1.52
C GLY A 343 10.05 19.72 2.91
N TYR A 344 8.81 19.25 3.04
CA TYR A 344 8.10 19.14 4.33
C TYR A 344 7.91 17.68 4.80
N TYR A 345 8.11 16.71 3.93
CA TYR A 345 8.24 15.28 4.23
C TYR A 345 9.53 14.71 3.64
N TYR A 346 9.70 13.41 3.69
CA TYR A 346 10.91 12.74 3.24
C TYR A 346 11.01 12.64 1.71
N ASP A 347 12.19 13.01 1.19
CA ASP A 347 12.58 12.64 -0.19
C ASP A 347 12.99 11.16 -0.26
N TYR A 348 13.67 10.67 0.79
CA TYR A 348 13.94 9.26 1.06
C TYR A 348 13.64 8.97 2.52
N LEU A 349 12.99 7.83 2.83
CA LEU A 349 12.67 7.47 4.20
C LEU A 349 13.96 7.22 5.02
N ASN A 350 13.83 7.32 6.34
CA ASN A 350 14.88 6.85 7.24
C ASN A 350 14.81 5.33 7.37
N TYR A 351 15.25 4.59 6.32
CA TYR A 351 15.12 3.14 6.23
C TYR A 351 15.75 2.41 7.42
N ARG A 352 16.94 2.86 7.87
CA ARG A 352 17.58 2.27 9.04
C ARG A 352 16.75 2.48 10.30
N GLY A 353 16.29 3.69 10.55
CA GLY A 353 15.43 3.99 11.70
C GLY A 353 14.13 3.20 11.70
N LEU A 354 13.50 3.03 10.52
CA LEU A 354 12.31 2.20 10.35
C LEU A 354 12.61 0.72 10.63
N TYR A 355 13.72 0.20 10.12
CA TYR A 355 14.13 -1.18 10.34
C TYR A 355 14.38 -1.48 11.82
N GLU A 356 15.16 -0.63 12.50
CA GLU A 356 15.61 -0.85 13.88
C GLU A 356 14.50 -0.55 14.92
N ASN A 357 13.61 0.43 14.65
CA ASN A 357 12.80 1.03 15.71
C ASN A 357 11.28 1.02 15.47
N TRP A 358 10.81 0.64 14.26
CA TRP A 358 9.39 0.75 13.94
C TRP A 358 8.80 -0.57 13.45
N GLU A 359 7.52 -0.74 13.70
CA GLU A 359 6.63 -1.76 13.12
C GLU A 359 5.20 -1.23 13.09
N PRO A 360 4.29 -1.81 12.28
CA PRO A 360 2.90 -1.35 12.14
C PRO A 360 2.11 -1.19 13.45
N ARG A 361 2.46 -1.93 14.50
CA ARG A 361 1.87 -1.77 15.83
C ARG A 361 2.04 -0.34 16.39
N LYS A 362 3.08 0.37 15.96
CA LYS A 362 3.36 1.76 16.31
C LYS A 362 2.68 2.68 15.30
N VAL A 363 1.44 3.10 15.60
CA VAL A 363 0.63 3.99 14.77
C VAL A 363 0.90 5.44 15.17
N GLY A 364 1.90 6.05 14.55
CA GLY A 364 2.41 7.35 15.00
C GLY A 364 2.95 7.28 16.42
N LYS A 365 2.34 8.04 17.34
CA LYS A 365 2.70 8.05 18.77
C LYS A 365 1.96 7.00 19.61
N TYR A 366 1.03 6.27 19.01
CA TYR A 366 0.21 5.27 19.71
C TYR A 366 0.74 3.87 19.43
N THR A 367 0.81 3.03 20.48
CA THR A 367 1.11 1.60 20.32
C THR A 367 -0.18 0.80 20.56
N VAL A 368 -0.60 0.04 19.55
CA VAL A 368 -1.80 -0.80 19.65
C VAL A 368 -1.61 -1.85 20.73
N PRO A 369 -2.49 -1.93 21.76
CA PRO A 369 -2.38 -2.92 22.83
C PRO A 369 -2.68 -4.35 22.33
N ASP A 370 -2.25 -5.36 23.07
CA ASP A 370 -2.32 -6.77 22.65
C ASP A 370 -3.76 -7.25 22.40
N ASP A 371 -4.70 -6.80 23.22
CA ASP A 371 -6.13 -7.14 23.12
C ASP A 371 -6.84 -6.46 21.92
N LYS A 372 -6.16 -5.56 21.20
CA LYS A 372 -6.66 -4.87 20.00
C LYS A 372 -5.91 -5.23 18.73
N MET A 373 -4.93 -6.14 18.82
CA MET A 373 -4.10 -6.52 17.66
C MET A 373 -4.90 -7.17 16.51
N ASP A 374 -6.04 -7.77 16.79
CA ASP A 374 -6.94 -8.33 15.80
C ASP A 374 -7.62 -7.25 14.92
N GLN A 375 -7.72 -5.99 15.43
CA GLN A 375 -8.19 -4.80 14.69
C GLN A 375 -7.10 -4.12 13.87
N LEU A 376 -5.82 -4.36 14.16
CA LEU A 376 -4.71 -3.88 13.35
C LEU A 376 -4.47 -4.83 12.18
N ALA A 377 -4.80 -4.39 10.98
CA ALA A 377 -4.55 -5.20 9.79
C ALA A 377 -3.07 -5.22 9.40
N GLY A 378 -2.34 -4.13 9.62
CA GLY A 378 -0.92 -4.03 9.27
C GLY A 378 -0.50 -2.60 8.98
N GLY A 379 0.34 -2.42 7.94
CA GLY A 379 0.83 -1.10 7.58
C GLY A 379 0.95 -0.87 6.08
N LYS A 380 1.03 0.41 5.74
CA LYS A 380 1.37 0.91 4.41
C LYS A 380 2.47 1.95 4.52
N PHE A 381 3.17 2.18 3.43
CA PHE A 381 3.91 3.41 3.19
C PHE A 381 3.40 4.05 1.90
N ALA A 382 3.64 5.34 1.72
CA ALA A 382 3.04 6.09 0.62
C ALA A 382 4.08 6.88 -0.16
N LEU A 383 3.84 7.04 -1.46
CA LEU A 383 4.50 8.05 -2.27
C LEU A 383 3.46 9.01 -2.81
N TRP A 384 3.64 10.30 -2.45
CA TRP A 384 2.81 11.41 -2.90
C TRP A 384 3.60 12.31 -3.85
N ASN A 385 2.98 12.71 -4.95
CA ASN A 385 3.57 13.54 -5.99
C ASN A 385 3.19 15.02 -5.83
N ASP A 386 3.20 15.56 -4.60
CA ASP A 386 2.78 16.93 -4.26
C ASP A 386 3.60 18.00 -4.99
N ALA A 387 4.92 17.76 -5.12
CA ALA A 387 5.83 18.65 -5.82
C ALA A 387 5.89 18.31 -7.31
N LEU A 388 4.96 18.85 -8.06
CA LEU A 388 4.85 18.63 -9.50
C LEU A 388 5.97 19.32 -10.29
N GLY A 389 6.51 18.62 -11.25
CA GLY A 389 7.16 19.19 -12.42
C GLY A 389 8.67 19.11 -12.45
N LYS A 390 9.46 19.84 -11.64
CA LYS A 390 10.90 19.97 -11.87
C LYS A 390 11.72 19.69 -10.61
N LYS A 391 12.83 18.99 -10.81
CA LYS A 391 13.89 18.85 -9.83
C LYS A 391 14.55 20.19 -9.57
N LYS A 392 15.38 20.28 -8.49
CA LYS A 392 16.13 21.50 -8.17
C LYS A 392 17.06 21.95 -9.29
N ASP A 393 17.54 21.04 -10.12
CA ASP A 393 18.38 21.30 -11.29
C ASP A 393 17.59 21.71 -12.55
N GLY A 394 16.27 21.82 -12.44
CA GLY A 394 15.37 22.20 -13.55
C GLY A 394 14.97 21.07 -14.49
N THR A 395 15.50 19.85 -14.29
CA THR A 395 15.11 18.68 -15.11
C THR A 395 13.71 18.17 -14.73
N PRO A 396 12.98 17.52 -15.66
CA PRO A 396 11.69 16.91 -15.34
C PRO A 396 11.81 15.81 -14.28
N TYR A 397 10.81 15.74 -13.42
CA TYR A 397 10.60 14.60 -12.53
C TYR A 397 10.00 13.42 -13.32
N THR A 398 10.47 12.20 -13.08
CA THR A 398 10.13 11.04 -13.89
C THR A 398 9.72 9.84 -13.04
N GLU A 399 9.13 8.82 -13.69
CA GLU A 399 8.84 7.51 -13.07
C GLU A 399 10.09 6.87 -12.44
N ALA A 400 11.26 7.01 -13.08
CA ALA A 400 12.52 6.49 -12.56
C ALA A 400 12.94 7.15 -11.24
N ASP A 401 12.63 8.44 -11.07
CA ASP A 401 12.86 9.15 -9.81
C ASP A 401 11.97 8.60 -8.69
N ASN A 402 10.73 8.25 -8.99
CA ASN A 402 9.83 7.60 -8.05
C ASN A 402 10.29 6.18 -7.74
N TRP A 403 10.71 5.42 -8.76
CA TRP A 403 11.21 4.06 -8.57
C TRP A 403 12.38 3.98 -7.61
N ASP A 404 13.35 4.88 -7.76
CA ASP A 404 14.54 4.96 -6.90
C ASP A 404 14.19 5.20 -5.42
N ARG A 405 13.08 5.89 -5.15
CA ARG A 405 12.59 6.18 -3.80
C ARG A 405 11.72 5.07 -3.21
N ILE A 406 10.91 4.44 -4.05
CA ILE A 406 9.99 3.38 -3.64
C ILE A 406 10.76 2.08 -3.31
N TYR A 407 11.73 1.73 -4.15
CA TYR A 407 12.40 0.42 -4.11
C TYR A 407 13.00 0.07 -2.73
N PRO A 408 13.80 0.92 -2.07
CA PRO A 408 14.32 0.62 -0.73
C PRO A 408 13.22 0.51 0.34
N GLY A 409 12.10 1.22 0.15
CA GLY A 409 10.92 1.09 1.00
C GLY A 409 10.27 -0.29 0.87
N LEU A 410 10.16 -0.84 -0.35
CA LEU A 410 9.63 -2.19 -0.57
C LEU A 410 10.47 -3.25 0.15
N GLN A 411 11.79 -3.12 0.16
CA GLN A 411 12.69 -4.02 0.88
C GLN A 411 12.55 -3.89 2.40
N THR A 412 12.70 -2.67 2.90
CA THR A 412 12.74 -2.40 4.35
C THR A 412 11.39 -2.66 5.01
N LEU A 413 10.32 -2.10 4.43
CA LEU A 413 8.98 -2.21 5.00
C LEU A 413 8.34 -3.56 4.68
N GLY A 414 8.67 -4.19 3.55
CA GLY A 414 8.33 -5.58 3.29
C GLY A 414 8.83 -6.50 4.41
N GLN A 415 10.10 -6.33 4.85
CA GLN A 415 10.66 -7.03 6.03
C GLN A 415 9.83 -6.74 7.28
N LYS A 416 9.58 -5.48 7.61
CA LYS A 416 8.88 -5.08 8.84
C LYS A 416 7.41 -5.48 8.85
N PHE A 417 6.74 -5.46 7.72
CA PHE A 417 5.35 -5.93 7.61
C PHE A 417 5.25 -7.45 7.69
N TRP A 418 6.26 -8.15 7.19
CA TRP A 418 6.29 -9.62 7.25
C TRP A 418 6.59 -10.14 8.65
N THR A 419 7.67 -9.67 9.29
CA THR A 419 8.15 -10.21 10.57
C THR A 419 7.76 -9.39 11.80
N GLY A 420 7.40 -8.11 11.65
CA GLY A 420 7.35 -7.14 12.75
C GLY A 420 8.74 -6.81 13.27
N ALA A 421 8.82 -6.31 14.49
CA ALA A 421 10.09 -6.15 15.19
C ALA A 421 10.60 -7.51 15.71
N LYS A 422 11.88 -7.79 15.50
CA LYS A 422 12.56 -8.98 16.02
C LYS A 422 13.74 -8.55 16.90
N GLU A 423 13.96 -9.28 17.98
CA GLU A 423 15.16 -9.11 18.79
C GLU A 423 16.40 -9.51 17.98
N GLY A 424 17.48 -8.71 18.07
CA GLY A 424 18.73 -8.98 17.38
C GLY A 424 18.71 -8.60 15.88
N GLU A 425 17.78 -7.76 15.44
CA GLU A 425 17.80 -7.23 14.05
C GLU A 425 19.12 -6.47 13.79
N ASP A 426 19.83 -6.91 12.75
CA ASP A 426 21.10 -6.33 12.31
C ASP A 426 20.94 -5.58 10.98
N TRP A 427 20.94 -4.25 11.05
CA TRP A 427 20.86 -3.40 9.86
C TRP A 427 21.99 -3.65 8.87
N ALA A 428 23.23 -3.87 9.35
CA ALA A 428 24.36 -4.07 8.46
C ALA A 428 24.23 -5.40 7.67
N ALA A 429 23.73 -6.44 8.32
CA ALA A 429 23.45 -7.72 7.66
C ALA A 429 22.27 -7.57 6.68
N PHE A 430 21.17 -6.94 7.10
CA PHE A 430 20.01 -6.67 6.24
C PHE A 430 20.37 -5.87 5.00
N SER A 431 21.04 -4.72 5.18
CA SER A 431 21.38 -3.82 4.08
C SER A 431 22.33 -4.47 3.06
N ARG A 432 23.27 -5.30 3.52
CA ARG A 432 24.15 -6.09 2.65
C ARG A 432 23.36 -7.10 1.80
N ILE A 433 22.43 -7.85 2.42
CA ILE A 433 21.57 -8.80 1.72
C ILE A 433 20.68 -8.07 0.72
N ALA A 434 19.98 -7.03 1.15
CA ALA A 434 19.08 -6.24 0.32
C ALA A 434 19.79 -5.59 -0.87
N ASN A 435 21.01 -5.11 -0.69
CA ASN A 435 21.84 -4.58 -1.77
C ASN A 435 22.31 -5.66 -2.76
N ALA A 436 22.53 -6.89 -2.31
CA ALA A 436 23.01 -7.98 -3.13
C ALA A 436 21.91 -8.65 -3.99
N LEU A 437 20.64 -8.58 -3.54
CA LEU A 437 19.54 -9.16 -4.32
C LEU A 437 19.36 -8.42 -5.65
N SER A 438 19.15 -9.14 -6.74
CA SER A 438 18.78 -8.59 -8.03
C SER A 438 17.30 -8.19 -8.07
N GLU A 439 16.92 -7.43 -9.08
CA GLU A 439 15.51 -7.16 -9.39
C GLU A 439 14.76 -8.47 -9.72
N PRO A 440 13.46 -8.55 -9.42
CA PRO A 440 12.65 -9.71 -9.80
C PRO A 440 12.62 -9.91 -11.32
N ALA A 441 12.46 -11.13 -11.76
CA ALA A 441 12.36 -11.45 -13.18
C ALA A 441 11.22 -10.69 -13.85
N GLY A 442 11.50 -10.10 -15.01
CA GLY A 442 10.51 -9.36 -15.83
C GLY A 442 10.26 -7.91 -15.39
N VAL A 443 10.96 -7.41 -14.37
CA VAL A 443 10.98 -5.99 -14.01
C VAL A 443 11.96 -5.26 -14.93
N LYS A 444 11.50 -4.16 -15.55
CA LYS A 444 12.28 -3.33 -16.47
C LYS A 444 12.93 -2.14 -15.75
N ASN A 445 12.29 -1.63 -14.71
CA ASN A 445 12.80 -0.53 -13.92
C ASN A 445 13.97 -0.97 -13.05
N ALA A 446 15.16 -0.44 -13.33
CA ALA A 446 16.36 -0.73 -12.55
C ALA A 446 16.45 0.21 -11.35
N ARG A 447 16.87 -0.33 -10.19
CA ARG A 447 17.16 0.51 -9.01
C ARG A 447 18.55 1.10 -9.12
N THR A 448 18.69 2.34 -8.69
CA THR A 448 19.97 3.03 -8.53
C THR A 448 20.36 3.15 -7.05
N PHE A 449 19.38 3.20 -6.16
CA PHE A 449 19.58 3.29 -4.72
C PHE A 449 20.32 2.06 -4.15
N ARG A 450 21.24 2.33 -3.20
CA ARG A 450 21.89 1.32 -2.36
C ARG A 450 21.91 1.79 -0.91
N PHE A 451 21.60 0.89 0.01
CA PHE A 451 21.77 1.15 1.45
C PHE A 451 23.26 1.35 1.77
N LYS A 452 23.53 2.34 2.61
CA LYS A 452 24.88 2.64 3.13
C LYS A 452 25.12 1.94 4.46
#